data_27e51dff766a109039bf5372c33f9245
#
_entry.id   27e51dff766a109039bf5372c33f9245
#
_cell.length_a   1.000
_cell.length_b   1.000
_cell.length_c   1.000
_cell.angle_alpha   90.00
_cell.angle_beta   90.00
_cell.angle_gamma   90.00
#
_symmetry.space_group_name_H-M   'P 1'
#
loop_
_entity.id
_entity.type
_entity.pdbx_description
1 polymer ?
#
loop_
_entity_poly.entity_id
_entity_poly.type
_entity_poly.pdbx_seq_one_letter_code
_entity_poly.pdbx_strand_id
1 'polypeptide(L)'
;MRFENEVVVVTGAASGIGRAVALASAAEGAKVAVLDMNEEAGAALAGEIGGLFVPCDVGDGDQWKTNAQTIFETLGAPARVHLNAGIMSAAPGQPNEQYRFSVATPERYRRLMSVNVDGVVYGLQALLPHMSEGSSIVLTASLAGLVPYDFDPIYSMTKHAVVGLARSLAGELRTRGIRINAICPGAVDTAIIPSFQEHPNVPMPPDELAADVLNLFDGEGSGDAWARVREDKPAYVMYPPGPRPRE
;
A
#
# COMPACT_ATOMS: atom_id res chain seq x y z
N MET A 1 -3.69 -23.80 0.55
CA MET A 1 -3.74 -22.36 0.17
C MET A 1 -3.59 -21.54 1.45
N ARG A 2 -2.77 -20.52 1.43
CA ARG A 2 -2.42 -19.72 2.63
C ARG A 2 -3.60 -18.90 3.16
N PHE A 3 -4.47 -18.42 2.27
CA PHE A 3 -5.57 -17.49 2.60
C PHE A 3 -6.94 -18.06 2.21
N GLU A 4 -7.09 -19.37 2.34
CA GLU A 4 -8.32 -20.06 1.97
C GLU A 4 -9.56 -19.43 2.61
N ASN A 5 -10.46 -18.89 1.79
CA ASN A 5 -11.68 -18.18 2.19
C ASN A 5 -11.47 -16.87 3.00
N GLU A 6 -10.24 -16.41 3.24
CA GLU A 6 -9.98 -15.11 3.87
C GLU A 6 -10.31 -13.96 2.92
N VAL A 7 -10.80 -12.85 3.48
CA VAL A 7 -11.05 -11.63 2.71
C VAL A 7 -9.77 -10.77 2.68
N VAL A 8 -9.28 -10.51 1.47
CA VAL A 8 -8.14 -9.63 1.21
C VAL A 8 -8.62 -8.35 0.52
N VAL A 9 -8.33 -7.20 1.11
CA VAL A 9 -8.69 -5.88 0.55
C VAL A 9 -7.44 -5.23 -0.02
N VAL A 10 -7.45 -4.79 -1.28
CA VAL A 10 -6.30 -4.16 -1.94
C VAL A 10 -6.71 -2.85 -2.60
N THR A 11 -6.05 -1.73 -2.26
CA THR A 11 -6.25 -0.43 -2.93
C THR A 11 -5.19 -0.16 -3.99
N GLY A 12 -5.56 0.59 -5.05
CA GLY A 12 -4.71 0.75 -6.23
C GLY A 12 -4.47 -0.59 -6.92
N ALA A 13 -5.51 -1.44 -6.91
CA ALA A 13 -5.39 -2.83 -7.32
C ALA A 13 -5.47 -3.04 -8.85
N ALA A 14 -5.86 -2.02 -9.63
CA ALA A 14 -5.97 -2.16 -11.08
C ALA A 14 -4.61 -2.23 -11.80
N SER A 15 -3.50 -1.90 -11.12
CA SER A 15 -2.16 -1.86 -11.73
C SER A 15 -1.02 -2.16 -10.76
N GLY A 16 0.18 -2.36 -11.31
CA GLY A 16 1.44 -2.43 -10.56
C GLY A 16 1.43 -3.41 -9.39
N ILE A 17 1.93 -2.95 -8.25
CA ILE A 17 2.05 -3.74 -7.01
C ILE A 17 0.68 -4.22 -6.52
N GLY A 18 -0.34 -3.36 -6.54
CA GLY A 18 -1.68 -3.72 -6.09
C GLY A 18 -2.27 -4.86 -6.91
N ARG A 19 -2.11 -4.82 -8.25
CA ARG A 19 -2.55 -5.89 -9.15
C ARG A 19 -1.83 -7.21 -8.84
N ALA A 20 -0.51 -7.15 -8.68
CA ALA A 20 0.28 -8.34 -8.37
C ALA A 20 -0.13 -8.97 -7.02
N VAL A 21 -0.38 -8.14 -5.98
CA VAL A 21 -0.87 -8.62 -4.67
C VAL A 21 -2.26 -9.23 -4.78
N ALA A 22 -3.17 -8.62 -5.54
CA ALA A 22 -4.52 -9.15 -5.74
C ALA A 22 -4.49 -10.52 -6.43
N LEU A 23 -3.70 -10.67 -7.51
CA LEU A 23 -3.50 -11.93 -8.22
C LEU A 23 -2.90 -13.01 -7.31
N ALA A 24 -1.81 -12.68 -6.61
CA ALA A 24 -1.13 -13.61 -5.71
C ALA A 24 -2.03 -14.05 -4.55
N SER A 25 -2.83 -13.12 -3.98
CA SER A 25 -3.79 -13.44 -2.91
C SER A 25 -4.90 -14.38 -3.40
N ALA A 26 -5.45 -14.12 -4.59
CA ALA A 26 -6.46 -14.99 -5.19
C ALA A 26 -5.92 -16.41 -5.48
N ALA A 27 -4.67 -16.52 -5.98
CA ALA A 27 -4.00 -17.80 -6.19
C ALA A 27 -3.81 -18.60 -4.89
N GLU A 28 -3.76 -17.91 -3.74
CA GLU A 28 -3.69 -18.52 -2.40
C GLU A 28 -5.08 -18.75 -1.76
N GLY A 29 -6.17 -18.63 -2.53
CA GLY A 29 -7.53 -18.97 -2.10
C GLY A 29 -8.31 -17.82 -1.44
N ALA A 30 -7.80 -16.60 -1.48
CA ALA A 30 -8.48 -15.45 -0.90
C ALA A 30 -9.69 -15.01 -1.71
N LYS A 31 -10.68 -14.43 -1.01
CA LYS A 31 -11.74 -13.60 -1.60
C LYS A 31 -11.23 -12.17 -1.68
N VAL A 32 -10.94 -11.68 -2.87
CA VAL A 32 -10.25 -10.39 -3.04
C VAL A 32 -11.24 -9.27 -3.35
N ALA A 33 -11.19 -8.18 -2.56
CA ALA A 33 -11.79 -6.89 -2.90
C ALA A 33 -10.75 -6.03 -3.63
N VAL A 34 -11.02 -5.72 -4.89
CA VAL A 34 -10.21 -4.91 -5.81
C VAL A 34 -10.72 -3.47 -5.76
N LEU A 35 -9.98 -2.55 -5.12
CA LEU A 35 -10.34 -1.13 -5.01
C LEU A 35 -9.46 -0.28 -5.91
N ASP A 36 -10.06 0.45 -6.84
CA ASP A 36 -9.35 1.37 -7.73
C ASP A 36 -10.31 2.44 -8.30
N MET A 37 -9.76 3.55 -8.77
CA MET A 37 -10.48 4.56 -9.55
C MET A 37 -10.65 4.15 -11.02
N ASN A 38 -9.78 3.30 -11.54
CA ASN A 38 -9.85 2.79 -12.91
C ASN A 38 -10.86 1.64 -12.97
N GLU A 39 -12.11 2.00 -13.28
CA GLU A 39 -13.24 1.05 -13.29
C GLU A 39 -13.06 -0.07 -14.31
N GLU A 40 -12.54 0.24 -15.52
CA GLU A 40 -12.33 -0.76 -16.57
C GLU A 40 -11.29 -1.81 -16.15
N ALA A 41 -10.10 -1.37 -15.75
CA ALA A 41 -9.03 -2.28 -15.36
C ALA A 41 -9.32 -2.99 -14.04
N GLY A 42 -9.98 -2.33 -13.08
CA GLY A 42 -10.37 -2.94 -11.81
C GLY A 42 -11.44 -4.01 -11.98
N ALA A 43 -12.46 -3.75 -12.79
CA ALA A 43 -13.51 -4.74 -13.10
C ALA A 43 -12.94 -5.92 -13.89
N ALA A 44 -12.04 -5.67 -14.84
CA ALA A 44 -11.38 -6.73 -15.60
C ALA A 44 -10.56 -7.65 -14.67
N LEU A 45 -9.76 -7.09 -13.75
CA LEU A 45 -9.01 -7.87 -12.78
C LEU A 45 -9.93 -8.66 -11.84
N ALA A 46 -10.98 -8.03 -11.30
CA ALA A 46 -11.93 -8.74 -10.45
C ALA A 46 -12.61 -9.90 -11.18
N GLY A 47 -12.95 -9.72 -12.46
CA GLY A 47 -13.47 -10.81 -13.31
C GLY A 47 -12.46 -11.94 -13.53
N GLU A 48 -11.18 -11.60 -13.73
CA GLU A 48 -10.08 -12.56 -13.90
C GLU A 48 -9.90 -13.47 -12.66
N ILE A 49 -9.98 -12.89 -11.47
CA ILE A 49 -9.70 -13.60 -10.21
C ILE A 49 -10.96 -14.07 -9.45
N GLY A 50 -12.17 -13.83 -9.99
CA GLY A 50 -13.41 -14.12 -9.27
C GLY A 50 -13.59 -13.25 -8.01
N GLY A 51 -13.03 -12.04 -7.98
CA GLY A 51 -13.08 -11.09 -6.88
C GLY A 51 -14.23 -10.09 -6.98
N LEU A 52 -14.30 -9.17 -6.01
CA LEU A 52 -15.24 -8.05 -5.97
C LEU A 52 -14.53 -6.76 -6.40
N PHE A 53 -15.00 -6.11 -7.47
CA PHE A 53 -14.56 -4.76 -7.80
C PHE A 53 -15.38 -3.71 -7.03
N VAL A 54 -14.70 -2.75 -6.42
CA VAL A 54 -15.31 -1.62 -5.70
C VAL A 54 -14.65 -0.33 -6.19
N PRO A 55 -15.35 0.52 -6.97
CA PRO A 55 -14.83 1.84 -7.37
C PRO A 55 -14.49 2.67 -6.13
N CYS A 56 -13.26 3.21 -6.08
CA CYS A 56 -12.78 3.91 -4.89
C CYS A 56 -11.78 5.02 -5.23
N ASP A 57 -12.19 6.28 -5.00
CA ASP A 57 -11.22 7.34 -4.74
C ASP A 57 -10.81 7.22 -3.27
N VAL A 58 -9.59 6.76 -3.01
CA VAL A 58 -9.10 6.59 -1.62
C VAL A 58 -9.02 7.90 -0.85
N GLY A 59 -8.96 9.04 -1.54
CA GLY A 59 -9.00 10.38 -0.92
C GLY A 59 -10.39 10.83 -0.46
N ASP A 60 -11.44 10.06 -0.74
CA ASP A 60 -12.82 10.35 -0.37
C ASP A 60 -13.26 9.50 0.84
N GLY A 61 -13.32 10.13 2.02
CA GLY A 61 -13.69 9.45 3.26
C GLY A 61 -15.16 8.97 3.31
N ASP A 62 -16.06 9.57 2.53
CA ASP A 62 -17.47 9.12 2.49
C ASP A 62 -17.61 7.89 1.58
N GLN A 63 -16.88 7.83 0.47
CA GLN A 63 -16.79 6.60 -0.32
C GLN A 63 -16.24 5.44 0.52
N TRP A 64 -15.23 5.66 1.35
CA TRP A 64 -14.68 4.61 2.20
C TRP A 64 -15.71 3.97 3.14
N LYS A 65 -16.61 4.76 3.74
CA LYS A 65 -17.66 4.24 4.63
C LYS A 65 -18.59 3.29 3.89
N THR A 66 -19.04 3.69 2.71
CA THR A 66 -19.91 2.88 1.85
C THR A 66 -19.19 1.64 1.34
N ASN A 67 -17.94 1.79 0.89
CA ASN A 67 -17.14 0.71 0.33
C ASN A 67 -16.79 -0.36 1.37
N ALA A 68 -16.42 0.04 2.59
CA ALA A 68 -16.14 -0.90 3.68
C ALA A 68 -17.37 -1.75 4.03
N GLN A 69 -18.55 -1.14 4.08
CA GLN A 69 -19.81 -1.84 4.32
C GLN A 69 -20.12 -2.83 3.18
N THR A 70 -19.98 -2.40 1.92
CA THR A 70 -20.18 -3.25 0.74
C THR A 70 -19.26 -4.48 0.76
N ILE A 71 -17.98 -4.29 1.09
CA ILE A 71 -17.00 -5.38 1.20
C ILE A 71 -17.43 -6.36 2.29
N PHE A 72 -17.76 -5.84 3.48
CA PHE A 72 -18.18 -6.66 4.61
C PHE A 72 -19.44 -7.47 4.32
N GLU A 73 -20.45 -6.88 3.70
CA GLU A 73 -21.72 -7.54 3.37
C GLU A 73 -21.54 -8.59 2.25
N THR A 74 -20.64 -8.35 1.31
CA THR A 74 -20.47 -9.22 0.13
C THR A 74 -19.47 -10.35 0.36
N LEU A 75 -18.32 -10.05 0.98
CA LEU A 75 -17.21 -10.99 1.12
C LEU A 75 -17.03 -11.48 2.56
N GLY A 76 -17.46 -10.69 3.54
CA GLY A 76 -17.21 -10.92 4.97
C GLY A 76 -16.17 -9.99 5.58
N ALA A 77 -15.74 -10.30 6.80
CA ALA A 77 -14.77 -9.51 7.56
C ALA A 77 -13.38 -9.48 6.88
N PRO A 78 -12.77 -8.31 6.67
CA PRO A 78 -11.42 -8.22 6.13
C PRO A 78 -10.40 -8.87 7.08
N ALA A 79 -9.69 -9.89 6.59
CA ALA A 79 -8.62 -10.56 7.33
C ALA A 79 -7.26 -9.98 6.96
N ARG A 80 -7.06 -9.59 5.70
CA ARG A 80 -5.81 -9.02 5.18
C ARG A 80 -6.13 -7.73 4.44
N VAL A 81 -5.38 -6.66 4.71
CA VAL A 81 -5.60 -5.35 4.09
C VAL A 81 -4.28 -4.81 3.54
N HIS A 82 -4.24 -4.49 2.25
CA HIS A 82 -3.12 -3.83 1.59
C HIS A 82 -3.54 -2.43 1.14
N LEU A 83 -3.22 -1.41 1.94
CA LEU A 83 -3.41 -0.02 1.54
C LEU A 83 -2.21 0.42 0.69
N ASN A 84 -2.35 0.26 -0.62
CA ASN A 84 -1.27 0.40 -1.59
C ASN A 84 -1.41 1.62 -2.49
N ALA A 85 -2.62 2.13 -2.73
CA ALA A 85 -2.84 3.27 -3.60
C ALA A 85 -1.89 4.44 -3.29
N GLY A 86 -1.27 4.99 -4.32
CA GLY A 86 -0.33 6.08 -4.17
C GLY A 86 0.05 6.72 -5.51
N ILE A 87 0.42 7.97 -5.47
CA ILE A 87 0.87 8.76 -6.63
C ILE A 87 2.13 9.55 -6.29
N MET A 88 2.83 10.03 -7.30
CA MET A 88 3.89 11.04 -7.16
C MET A 88 3.33 12.45 -7.36
N SER A 89 4.14 13.51 -7.07
CA SER A 89 3.70 14.90 -7.16
C SER A 89 3.43 15.35 -8.60
N ALA A 90 3.99 14.68 -9.60
CA ALA A 90 3.66 14.86 -11.01
C ALA A 90 3.19 13.54 -11.63
N ALA A 91 2.43 13.64 -12.72
CA ALA A 91 1.98 12.45 -13.46
C ALA A 91 3.15 11.76 -14.18
N PRO A 92 3.06 10.43 -14.41
CA PRO A 92 4.04 9.72 -15.18
C PRO A 92 4.28 10.37 -16.56
N GLY A 93 5.53 10.39 -17.00
CA GLY A 93 5.92 11.01 -18.30
C GLY A 93 6.09 12.54 -18.28
N GLN A 94 5.80 13.19 -17.17
CA GLN A 94 6.10 14.62 -17.02
C GLN A 94 7.62 14.86 -16.85
N PRO A 95 8.15 16.02 -17.31
CA PRO A 95 9.55 16.37 -17.11
C PRO A 95 9.98 16.35 -15.63
N ASN A 96 11.26 16.05 -15.39
CA ASN A 96 11.84 15.95 -14.02
C ASN A 96 11.58 17.19 -13.15
N GLU A 97 11.60 18.37 -13.76
CA GLU A 97 11.37 19.65 -13.09
C GLU A 97 10.00 19.71 -12.44
N GLN A 98 9.01 18.96 -12.94
CA GLN A 98 7.64 18.95 -12.42
C GLN A 98 7.52 18.25 -11.06
N TYR A 99 8.52 17.48 -10.65
CA TYR A 99 8.57 16.79 -9.35
C TYR A 99 9.23 17.65 -8.26
N ARG A 100 9.91 18.75 -8.64
CA ARG A 100 10.63 19.61 -7.71
C ARG A 100 9.69 20.39 -6.79
N PHE A 101 10.12 20.59 -5.55
CA PHE A 101 9.39 21.38 -4.56
C PHE A 101 9.10 22.82 -5.04
N SER A 102 10.04 23.45 -5.80
CA SER A 102 9.92 24.82 -6.29
C SER A 102 8.76 25.06 -7.28
N VAL A 103 8.23 24.01 -7.91
CA VAL A 103 7.07 24.11 -8.83
C VAL A 103 5.81 23.46 -8.27
N ALA A 104 5.85 23.03 -7.03
CA ALA A 104 4.69 22.45 -6.36
C ALA A 104 3.60 23.51 -6.14
N THR A 105 2.37 23.20 -6.51
CA THR A 105 1.22 24.06 -6.24
C THR A 105 0.41 23.52 -5.06
N PRO A 106 -0.40 24.35 -4.39
CA PRO A 106 -1.30 23.89 -3.35
C PRO A 106 -2.25 22.77 -3.80
N GLU A 107 -2.68 22.76 -5.04
CA GLU A 107 -3.57 21.73 -5.61
C GLU A 107 -2.85 20.40 -5.74
N ARG A 108 -1.61 20.40 -6.28
CA ARG A 108 -0.76 19.21 -6.36
C ARG A 108 -0.46 18.62 -4.97
N TYR A 109 -0.10 19.50 -4.04
CA TYR A 109 0.13 19.13 -2.64
C TYR A 109 -1.11 18.46 -2.04
N ARG A 110 -2.29 19.08 -2.15
CA ARG A 110 -3.53 18.52 -1.59
C ARG A 110 -3.87 17.17 -2.22
N ARG A 111 -3.74 17.05 -3.55
CA ARG A 111 -3.98 15.78 -4.25
C ARG A 111 -3.05 14.67 -3.75
N LEU A 112 -1.77 15.00 -3.59
CA LEU A 112 -0.79 14.03 -3.10
C LEU A 112 -1.07 13.58 -1.67
N MET A 113 -1.40 14.54 -0.78
CA MET A 113 -1.81 14.25 0.59
C MET A 113 -3.09 13.41 0.63
N SER A 114 -4.10 13.80 -0.15
CA SER A 114 -5.39 13.10 -0.21
C SER A 114 -5.22 11.62 -0.58
N VAL A 115 -4.43 11.31 -1.61
CA VAL A 115 -4.22 9.91 -2.01
C VAL A 115 -3.29 9.17 -1.06
N ASN A 116 -2.08 9.73 -0.80
CA ASN A 116 -1.01 8.98 -0.14
C ASN A 116 -1.13 8.93 1.39
N VAL A 117 -1.82 9.89 2.00
CA VAL A 117 -1.96 10.02 3.47
C VAL A 117 -3.40 9.83 3.90
N ASP A 118 -4.31 10.70 3.42
CA ASP A 118 -5.71 10.64 3.83
C ASP A 118 -6.34 9.31 3.42
N GLY A 119 -6.02 8.80 2.22
CA GLY A 119 -6.49 7.52 1.73
C GLY A 119 -6.10 6.33 2.63
N VAL A 120 -4.89 6.38 3.20
CA VAL A 120 -4.46 5.37 4.19
C VAL A 120 -5.24 5.54 5.50
N VAL A 121 -5.39 6.77 5.99
CA VAL A 121 -6.11 7.06 7.24
C VAL A 121 -7.58 6.69 7.13
N TYR A 122 -8.26 7.10 6.06
CA TYR A 122 -9.67 6.79 5.84
C TYR A 122 -9.91 5.30 5.65
N GLY A 123 -9.01 4.62 4.89
CA GLY A 123 -9.07 3.17 4.74
C GLY A 123 -8.96 2.42 6.06
N LEU A 124 -8.01 2.82 6.92
CA LEU A 124 -7.88 2.26 8.27
C LEU A 124 -9.13 2.53 9.11
N GLN A 125 -9.63 3.78 9.14
CA GLN A 125 -10.81 4.13 9.91
C GLN A 125 -12.06 3.36 9.47
N ALA A 126 -12.22 3.12 8.16
CA ALA A 126 -13.37 2.42 7.61
C ALA A 126 -13.29 0.89 7.79
N LEU A 127 -12.10 0.29 7.63
CA LEU A 127 -11.94 -1.17 7.65
C LEU A 127 -11.73 -1.73 9.05
N LEU A 128 -11.01 -1.03 9.93
CA LEU A 128 -10.71 -1.51 11.29
C LEU A 128 -11.95 -1.92 12.11
N PRO A 129 -13.12 -1.26 12.03
CA PRO A 129 -14.32 -1.72 12.76
C PRO A 129 -14.78 -3.12 12.36
N HIS A 130 -14.47 -3.57 11.14
CA HIS A 130 -14.85 -4.87 10.60
C HIS A 130 -13.77 -5.95 10.75
N MET A 131 -12.56 -5.58 11.23
CA MET A 131 -11.43 -6.50 11.38
C MET A 131 -11.41 -7.14 12.76
N SER A 132 -11.00 -8.40 12.84
CA SER A 132 -10.93 -9.22 14.04
C SER A 132 -9.48 -9.54 14.43
N GLU A 133 -9.29 -10.17 15.60
CA GLU A 133 -8.03 -10.75 16.03
C GLU A 133 -7.45 -11.68 14.94
N GLY A 134 -6.13 -11.65 14.76
CA GLY A 134 -5.40 -12.38 13.72
C GLY A 134 -5.31 -11.66 12.38
N SER A 135 -6.07 -10.57 12.20
CA SER A 135 -6.00 -9.75 10.97
C SER A 135 -4.65 -9.05 10.81
N SER A 136 -4.29 -8.73 9.56
CA SER A 136 -3.02 -8.09 9.22
C SER A 136 -3.19 -6.99 8.19
N ILE A 137 -2.46 -5.89 8.37
CA ILE A 137 -2.45 -4.71 7.51
C ILE A 137 -1.04 -4.46 6.99
N VAL A 138 -0.90 -4.26 5.69
CA VAL A 138 0.34 -3.80 5.06
C VAL A 138 0.09 -2.47 4.36
N LEU A 139 0.90 -1.47 4.68
CA LEU A 139 0.87 -0.15 4.04
C LEU A 139 2.02 -0.03 3.04
N THR A 140 1.75 0.36 1.81
CA THR A 140 2.81 0.65 0.84
C THR A 140 3.39 2.05 1.07
N ALA A 141 4.55 2.09 1.75
CA ALA A 141 5.37 3.28 1.86
C ALA A 141 6.33 3.38 0.64
N SER A 142 7.61 3.62 0.88
CA SER A 142 8.71 3.66 -0.11
C SER A 142 10.03 3.75 0.64
N LEU A 143 11.16 3.45 0.00
CA LEU A 143 12.47 3.88 0.50
C LEU A 143 12.53 5.40 0.69
N ALA A 144 11.81 6.16 -0.14
CA ALA A 144 11.62 7.60 0.04
C ALA A 144 10.92 8.00 1.35
N GLY A 145 10.32 7.05 2.07
CA GLY A 145 9.77 7.24 3.42
C GLY A 145 10.75 6.89 4.55
N LEU A 146 11.98 6.47 4.22
CA LEU A 146 13.01 6.06 5.16
C LEU A 146 14.29 6.90 5.06
N VAL A 147 14.57 7.44 3.86
CA VAL A 147 15.75 8.22 3.53
C VAL A 147 15.36 9.47 2.74
N PRO A 148 16.22 10.50 2.67
CA PRO A 148 15.98 11.65 1.80
C PRO A 148 15.76 11.24 0.33
N TYR A 149 14.80 11.90 -0.32
CA TYR A 149 14.50 11.69 -1.73
C TYR A 149 14.33 13.04 -2.43
N ASP A 150 15.44 13.59 -2.89
CA ASP A 150 15.55 14.95 -3.42
C ASP A 150 14.78 15.15 -4.72
N PHE A 151 14.48 14.06 -5.42
CA PHE A 151 13.73 14.10 -6.69
C PHE A 151 12.28 14.58 -6.48
N ASP A 152 11.59 14.09 -5.45
CA ASP A 152 10.22 14.46 -5.10
C ASP A 152 10.05 14.61 -3.58
N PRO A 153 10.40 15.76 -3.01
CA PRO A 153 10.39 15.97 -1.56
C PRO A 153 9.00 15.85 -0.92
N ILE A 154 7.93 16.23 -1.64
CA ILE A 154 6.56 16.13 -1.11
C ILE A 154 6.09 14.68 -1.09
N TYR A 155 6.40 13.90 -2.13
CA TYR A 155 6.17 12.45 -2.11
C TYR A 155 6.92 11.79 -0.94
N SER A 156 8.20 12.12 -0.76
CA SER A 156 9.00 11.64 0.36
C SER A 156 8.33 11.93 1.71
N MET A 157 7.84 13.16 1.91
CA MET A 157 7.10 13.55 3.11
C MET A 157 5.87 12.65 3.34
N THR A 158 5.07 12.37 2.30
CA THR A 158 3.89 11.50 2.44
C THR A 158 4.27 10.07 2.82
N LYS A 159 5.36 9.54 2.25
CA LYS A 159 5.82 8.17 2.55
C LYS A 159 6.46 8.04 3.94
N HIS A 160 7.09 9.11 4.46
CA HIS A 160 7.48 9.19 5.87
C HIS A 160 6.26 9.20 6.81
N ALA A 161 5.18 9.88 6.44
CA ALA A 161 3.95 9.89 7.22
C ALA A 161 3.35 8.48 7.32
N VAL A 162 3.32 7.71 6.23
CA VAL A 162 2.84 6.32 6.22
C VAL A 162 3.68 5.41 7.13
N VAL A 163 5.03 5.53 7.08
CA VAL A 163 5.92 4.77 7.97
C VAL A 163 5.68 5.16 9.44
N GLY A 164 5.56 6.47 9.71
CA GLY A 164 5.27 6.98 11.05
C GLY A 164 3.95 6.44 11.61
N LEU A 165 2.91 6.42 10.76
CA LEU A 165 1.60 5.90 11.13
C LEU A 165 1.65 4.40 11.45
N ALA A 166 2.26 3.57 10.60
CA ALA A 166 2.40 2.14 10.84
C ALA A 166 3.07 1.84 12.19
N ARG A 167 4.19 2.51 12.47
CA ARG A 167 4.93 2.37 13.72
C ARG A 167 4.13 2.80 14.94
N SER A 168 3.41 3.91 14.83
CA SER A 168 2.69 4.50 15.97
C SER A 168 1.38 3.75 16.28
N LEU A 169 0.67 3.27 15.26
CA LEU A 169 -0.61 2.61 15.41
C LEU A 169 -0.48 1.16 15.90
N ALA A 170 0.68 0.52 15.67
CA ALA A 170 0.92 -0.88 16.03
C ALA A 170 0.66 -1.20 17.52
N GLY A 171 1.00 -0.26 18.41
CA GLY A 171 0.75 -0.43 19.85
C GLY A 171 -0.73 -0.54 20.20
N GLU A 172 -1.57 0.30 19.60
CA GLU A 172 -3.02 0.27 19.77
C GLU A 172 -3.61 -1.01 19.16
N LEU A 173 -3.26 -1.35 17.93
CA LEU A 173 -3.81 -2.51 17.22
C LEU A 173 -3.42 -3.84 17.86
N ARG A 174 -2.26 -3.92 18.53
CA ARG A 174 -1.83 -5.10 19.28
C ARG A 174 -2.83 -5.48 20.37
N THR A 175 -3.50 -4.51 20.99
CA THR A 175 -4.53 -4.80 22.02
C THR A 175 -5.75 -5.49 21.44
N ARG A 176 -5.92 -5.43 20.11
CA ARG A 176 -6.98 -6.10 19.35
C ARG A 176 -6.49 -7.36 18.63
N GLY A 177 -5.22 -7.74 18.79
CA GLY A 177 -4.62 -8.84 18.05
C GLY A 177 -4.48 -8.59 16.54
N ILE A 178 -4.47 -7.32 16.12
CA ILE A 178 -4.31 -6.91 14.72
C ILE A 178 -2.87 -6.43 14.49
N ARG A 179 -2.23 -6.88 13.42
CA ARG A 179 -0.87 -6.48 13.04
C ARG A 179 -0.91 -5.41 11.95
N ILE A 180 0.05 -4.50 11.97
CA ILE A 180 0.23 -3.49 10.93
C ILE A 180 1.72 -3.30 10.64
N ASN A 181 2.11 -3.33 9.36
CA ASN A 181 3.48 -3.11 8.92
C ASN A 181 3.51 -2.19 7.70
N ALA A 182 4.65 -1.57 7.42
CA ALA A 182 4.89 -0.83 6.19
C ALA A 182 5.89 -1.58 5.31
N ILE A 183 5.57 -1.81 4.04
CA ILE A 183 6.54 -2.19 3.01
C ILE A 183 7.09 -0.93 2.35
N CYS A 184 8.41 -0.86 2.20
CA CYS A 184 9.14 0.29 1.69
C CYS A 184 9.96 -0.11 0.45
N PRO A 185 9.32 -0.18 -0.73
CA PRO A 185 9.98 -0.56 -1.96
C PRO A 185 11.01 0.48 -2.44
N GLY A 186 12.06 -0.01 -3.11
CA GLY A 186 12.85 0.75 -4.06
C GLY A 186 12.12 0.95 -5.38
N ALA A 187 12.87 0.92 -6.50
CA ALA A 187 12.28 0.98 -7.83
C ALA A 187 11.54 -0.33 -8.16
N VAL A 188 10.26 -0.24 -8.49
CA VAL A 188 9.42 -1.36 -8.94
C VAL A 188 8.87 -1.02 -10.32
N ASP A 189 8.91 -1.94 -11.27
CA ASP A 189 8.44 -1.74 -12.63
C ASP A 189 6.91 -1.51 -12.65
N THR A 190 6.54 -0.26 -12.55
CA THR A 190 5.14 0.20 -12.48
C THR A 190 5.01 1.56 -13.16
N ALA A 191 3.79 1.91 -13.55
CA ALA A 191 3.50 3.19 -14.20
C ALA A 191 3.80 4.43 -13.32
N ILE A 192 4.01 4.28 -12.01
CA ILE A 192 4.33 5.40 -11.12
C ILE A 192 5.76 5.91 -11.31
N ILE A 193 6.68 5.07 -11.81
CA ILE A 193 8.08 5.45 -12.01
C ILE A 193 8.18 6.37 -13.22
N PRO A 194 8.82 7.55 -13.08
CA PRO A 194 9.10 8.40 -14.22
C PRO A 194 9.99 7.70 -15.24
N SER A 195 9.57 7.65 -16.51
CA SER A 195 10.23 6.92 -17.61
C SER A 195 11.64 7.40 -17.96
N PHE A 196 12.04 8.55 -17.45
CA PHE A 196 13.37 9.17 -17.67
C PHE A 196 14.28 9.07 -16.44
N GLN A 197 13.84 8.44 -15.35
CA GLN A 197 14.77 8.15 -14.26
C GLN A 197 15.69 7.02 -14.69
N GLU A 198 16.97 7.36 -14.86
CA GLU A 198 18.03 6.35 -14.84
C GLU A 198 18.12 5.81 -13.41
N HIS A 199 17.42 4.73 -13.14
CA HIS A 199 17.59 4.04 -11.88
C HIS A 199 18.94 3.33 -11.88
N PRO A 200 19.75 3.49 -10.83
CA PRO A 200 21.05 2.80 -10.74
C PRO A 200 20.86 1.27 -10.65
N ASN A 201 19.63 0.80 -10.41
CA ASN A 201 19.25 -0.60 -10.42
C ASN A 201 18.10 -0.83 -11.40
N VAL A 202 18.05 -2.02 -11.99
CA VAL A 202 16.88 -2.47 -12.75
C VAL A 202 15.66 -2.48 -11.82
N PRO A 203 14.52 -1.87 -12.23
CA PRO A 203 13.31 -1.94 -11.42
C PRO A 203 12.88 -3.39 -11.17
N MET A 204 12.45 -3.66 -9.94
CA MET A 204 11.96 -4.99 -9.57
C MET A 204 10.62 -5.30 -10.21
N PRO A 205 10.35 -6.56 -10.61
CA PRO A 205 9.00 -6.98 -10.97
C PRO A 205 8.01 -6.77 -9.80
N PRO A 206 6.76 -6.33 -10.07
CA PRO A 206 5.75 -6.21 -9.01
C PRO A 206 5.46 -7.51 -8.25
N ASP A 207 5.62 -8.66 -8.89
CA ASP A 207 5.37 -9.99 -8.31
C ASP A 207 6.32 -10.31 -7.15
N GLU A 208 7.58 -9.87 -7.22
CA GLU A 208 8.53 -10.00 -6.13
C GLU A 208 8.05 -9.26 -4.87
N LEU A 209 7.50 -8.08 -5.06
CA LEU A 209 6.97 -7.29 -3.95
C LEU A 209 5.64 -7.87 -3.43
N ALA A 210 4.83 -8.46 -4.31
CA ALA A 210 3.63 -9.16 -3.90
C ALA A 210 3.97 -10.32 -2.96
N ALA A 211 5.00 -11.10 -3.26
CA ALA A 211 5.47 -12.16 -2.36
C ALA A 211 5.87 -11.62 -0.98
N ASP A 212 6.57 -10.48 -0.91
CA ASP A 212 6.91 -9.83 0.36
C ASP A 212 5.64 -9.40 1.14
N VAL A 213 4.65 -8.81 0.47
CA VAL A 213 3.38 -8.41 1.09
C VAL A 213 2.64 -9.62 1.66
N LEU A 214 2.54 -10.71 0.90
CA LEU A 214 1.91 -11.95 1.39
C LEU A 214 2.66 -12.51 2.61
N ASN A 215 3.99 -12.46 2.63
CA ASN A 215 4.78 -12.88 3.78
C ASN A 215 4.55 -11.98 5.01
N LEU A 216 4.33 -10.68 4.81
CA LEU A 216 3.98 -9.76 5.90
C LEU A 216 2.57 -10.00 6.43
N PHE A 217 1.64 -10.48 5.60
CA PHE A 217 0.32 -10.88 6.07
C PHE A 217 0.36 -12.03 7.07
N ASP A 218 1.29 -12.97 6.93
CA ASP A 218 1.44 -14.15 7.81
C ASP A 218 2.52 -13.97 8.89
N GLY A 219 3.41 -12.99 8.73
CA GLY A 219 4.51 -12.75 9.65
C GLY A 219 4.04 -12.33 11.05
N GLU A 220 4.89 -12.47 12.06
CA GLU A 220 4.56 -12.18 13.47
C GLU A 220 4.81 -10.71 13.86
N GLY A 221 5.64 -9.97 13.11
CA GLY A 221 6.01 -8.57 13.42
C GLY A 221 4.84 -7.58 13.27
N SER A 222 4.88 -6.51 14.05
CA SER A 222 3.93 -5.39 13.95
C SER A 222 4.60 -4.07 14.30
N GLY A 223 4.38 -3.06 13.49
CA GLY A 223 4.99 -1.73 13.60
C GLY A 223 6.32 -1.62 12.87
N ASP A 224 6.66 -2.59 12.04
CA ASP A 224 7.91 -2.62 11.32
C ASP A 224 7.82 -1.91 9.97
N ALA A 225 8.95 -1.29 9.56
CA ALA A 225 9.13 -0.79 8.21
C ALA A 225 10.13 -1.70 7.48
N TRP A 226 9.63 -2.41 6.48
CA TRP A 226 10.38 -3.42 5.73
C TRP A 226 10.89 -2.82 4.42
N ALA A 227 12.20 -2.66 4.30
CA ALA A 227 12.86 -2.15 3.09
C ALA A 227 13.12 -3.28 2.09
N ARG A 228 12.63 -3.11 0.85
CA ARG A 228 12.97 -3.96 -0.30
C ARG A 228 13.70 -3.10 -1.32
N VAL A 229 15.02 -3.17 -1.32
CA VAL A 229 15.85 -2.25 -2.11
C VAL A 229 15.91 -2.66 -3.59
N ARG A 230 16.01 -3.97 -3.85
CA ARG A 230 16.13 -4.55 -5.18
C ARG A 230 15.84 -6.05 -5.17
N GLU A 231 15.65 -6.63 -6.35
CA GLU A 231 15.21 -8.01 -6.55
C GLU A 231 16.14 -9.05 -5.89
N ASP A 232 17.46 -8.90 -6.03
CA ASP A 232 18.46 -9.84 -5.52
C ASP A 232 18.73 -9.75 -3.99
N LYS A 233 17.97 -8.91 -3.27
CA LYS A 233 18.08 -8.76 -1.82
C LYS A 233 16.73 -8.96 -1.15
N PRO A 234 16.61 -9.83 -0.14
CA PRO A 234 15.36 -10.00 0.60
C PRO A 234 14.96 -8.69 1.30
N ALA A 235 13.66 -8.53 1.58
CA ALA A 235 13.20 -7.46 2.43
C ALA A 235 13.79 -7.60 3.84
N TYR A 236 14.10 -6.46 4.48
CA TYR A 236 14.65 -6.41 5.83
C TYR A 236 14.07 -5.25 6.64
N VAL A 237 14.03 -5.40 7.96
CA VAL A 237 13.48 -4.37 8.84
C VAL A 237 14.43 -3.18 8.98
N MET A 238 13.91 -1.98 8.75
CA MET A 238 14.57 -0.71 9.04
C MET A 238 14.09 -0.19 10.39
N TYR A 239 14.93 -0.35 11.40
CA TYR A 239 14.64 0.14 12.76
C TYR A 239 14.66 1.66 12.84
N PRO A 240 13.80 2.28 13.67
CA PRO A 240 13.89 3.71 13.96
C PRO A 240 15.21 4.01 14.71
N PRO A 241 15.69 5.27 14.70
CA PRO A 241 16.77 5.68 15.57
C PRO A 241 16.41 5.41 17.04
N GLY A 242 17.30 4.76 17.78
CA GLY A 242 17.08 4.43 19.20
C GLY A 242 17.69 3.08 19.59
N PRO A 243 17.58 2.68 20.85
CA PRO A 243 18.02 1.36 21.27
C PRO A 243 17.17 0.30 20.53
N ARG A 244 17.86 -0.69 19.93
CA ARG A 244 17.17 -1.82 19.32
C ARG A 244 16.35 -2.55 20.38
N PRO A 245 15.15 -3.11 20.02
CA PRO A 245 14.46 -4.04 20.91
C PRO A 245 15.47 -5.12 21.34
N ARG A 246 15.48 -5.45 22.61
CA ARG A 246 16.25 -6.61 23.10
C ARG A 246 15.50 -7.86 22.60
N GLU A 247 16.25 -8.77 21.98
CA GLU A 247 15.77 -10.08 21.58
C GLU A 247 15.22 -10.85 22.78
#